data_1c780ad74f48ee745eca60daebcd7ca9
#
_entry.id   1c780ad74f48ee745eca60daebcd7ca9
#
_cell.length_a   1.000
_cell.length_b   1.000
_cell.length_c   1.000
_cell.angle_alpha   90.00
_cell.angle_beta   90.00
_cell.angle_gamma   90.00
#
_symmetry.space_group_name_H-M   'P 1'
#
loop_
_entity.id
_entity.type
_entity.pdbx_description
1 polymer ?
#
loop_
_entity_poly.entity_id
_entity_poly.type
_entity_poly.pdbx_seq_one_letter_code
_entity_poly.pdbx_strand_id
1 'polypeptide(L)'
;MSKNNTLITFLLSFIVSLNAFADYRDGQDAYAAGDFQGAVSEWTSIAEEGDARAQYNLGWMNANGKGTAQDLYDAVEWYTKSADQGYVHAQYNLGNLYLRGQGVTQNDKLAFSWFIKAAEQGDAPAQYNLGRMYLLGTGADKNTLEARFWIKQALENNDEYIVILAQQVWDDYTLGGW
;
A
#
# COMPACT_ATOMS: atom_id res chain seq x y z
N MET A 1 39.65 22.06 -5.18
CA MET A 1 39.41 20.59 -5.31
C MET A 1 37.97 20.17 -4.98
N SER A 2 36.95 21.04 -5.03
CA SER A 2 35.59 20.73 -4.54
C SER A 2 34.54 20.52 -5.63
N LYS A 3 34.73 21.00 -6.85
CA LYS A 3 33.70 20.89 -7.91
C LYS A 3 33.63 19.51 -8.60
N ASN A 4 34.71 18.75 -8.63
CA ASN A 4 34.75 17.44 -9.28
C ASN A 4 34.05 16.34 -8.45
N ASN A 5 34.09 16.43 -7.11
CA ASN A 5 33.45 15.44 -6.25
C ASN A 5 31.94 15.53 -6.30
N THR A 6 31.36 16.72 -6.43
CA THR A 6 29.91 16.91 -6.52
C THR A 6 29.35 16.36 -7.84
N LEU A 7 30.09 16.54 -8.96
CA LEU A 7 29.68 16.03 -10.27
C LEU A 7 29.73 14.49 -10.32
N ILE A 8 30.74 13.89 -9.70
CA ILE A 8 30.88 12.42 -9.63
C ILE A 8 29.78 11.82 -8.76
N THR A 9 29.40 12.47 -7.66
CA THR A 9 28.30 12.00 -6.80
C THR A 9 26.96 12.09 -7.53
N PHE A 10 26.70 13.15 -8.29
CA PHE A 10 25.49 13.27 -9.11
C PHE A 10 25.44 12.26 -10.26
N LEU A 11 26.57 11.99 -10.92
CA LEU A 11 26.66 10.98 -11.98
C LEU A 11 26.47 9.57 -11.44
N LEU A 12 27.04 9.24 -10.29
CA LEU A 12 26.87 7.93 -9.65
C LEU A 12 25.42 7.72 -9.19
N SER A 13 24.78 8.74 -8.59
CA SER A 13 23.36 8.63 -8.20
C SER A 13 22.44 8.51 -9.40
N PHE A 14 22.77 9.14 -10.53
CA PHE A 14 21.98 9.03 -11.76
C PHE A 14 22.14 7.67 -12.45
N ILE A 15 23.35 7.09 -12.44
CA ILE A 15 23.61 5.75 -12.99
C ILE A 15 22.94 4.67 -12.15
N VAL A 16 22.97 4.76 -10.82
CA VAL A 16 22.29 3.83 -9.90
C VAL A 16 20.78 3.90 -10.10
N SER A 17 20.22 5.11 -10.28
CA SER A 17 18.78 5.26 -10.54
C SER A 17 18.35 4.71 -11.90
N LEU A 18 19.21 4.77 -12.93
CA LEU A 18 18.93 4.19 -14.25
C LEU A 18 18.93 2.64 -14.20
N ASN A 19 19.89 2.05 -13.49
CA ASN A 19 19.96 0.59 -13.35
C ASN A 19 18.74 0.07 -12.56
N ALA A 20 18.42 0.67 -11.41
CA ALA A 20 17.24 0.27 -10.63
C ALA A 20 15.92 0.41 -11.41
N PHE A 21 15.86 1.32 -12.39
CA PHE A 21 14.68 1.48 -13.24
C PHE A 21 14.60 0.40 -14.33
N ALA A 22 15.73 -0.05 -14.87
CA ALA A 22 15.79 -1.17 -15.80
C ALA A 22 15.39 -2.47 -15.10
N ASP A 23 16.00 -2.77 -13.96
CA ASP A 23 15.79 -4.00 -13.19
C ASP A 23 14.33 -4.15 -12.69
N TYR A 24 13.66 -3.05 -12.29
CA TYR A 24 12.23 -3.11 -11.95
C TYR A 24 11.37 -3.49 -13.15
N ARG A 25 11.71 -3.00 -14.34
CA ARG A 25 10.97 -3.28 -15.57
C ARG A 25 11.13 -4.74 -16.01
N ASP A 26 12.29 -5.32 -15.79
CA ASP A 26 12.54 -6.74 -16.13
C ASP A 26 11.61 -7.65 -15.33
N GLY A 27 11.40 -7.36 -14.03
CA GLY A 27 10.40 -8.05 -13.21
C GLY A 27 8.96 -7.84 -13.70
N GLN A 28 8.61 -6.65 -14.19
CA GLN A 28 7.29 -6.39 -14.78
C GLN A 28 7.09 -7.17 -16.09
N ASP A 29 8.11 -7.24 -16.94
CA ASP A 29 8.06 -7.94 -18.22
C ASP A 29 7.94 -9.45 -17.98
N ALA A 30 8.70 -10.01 -17.03
CA ALA A 30 8.57 -11.40 -16.61
C ALA A 30 7.15 -11.70 -16.08
N TYR A 31 6.62 -10.82 -15.21
CA TYR A 31 5.26 -10.96 -14.69
C TYR A 31 4.20 -10.94 -15.81
N ALA A 32 4.31 -10.00 -16.75
CA ALA A 32 3.41 -9.89 -17.89
C ALA A 32 3.48 -11.10 -18.85
N ALA A 33 4.67 -11.71 -18.97
CA ALA A 33 4.87 -12.94 -19.72
C ALA A 33 4.35 -14.20 -19.00
N GLY A 34 3.91 -14.08 -17.74
CA GLY A 34 3.47 -15.20 -16.90
C GLY A 34 4.62 -15.96 -16.23
N ASP A 35 5.85 -15.50 -16.38
CA ASP A 35 7.02 -16.00 -15.66
C ASP A 35 7.06 -15.39 -14.25
N PHE A 36 6.18 -15.88 -13.37
CA PHE A 36 6.07 -15.38 -12.01
C PHE A 36 7.32 -15.68 -11.17
N GLN A 37 8.03 -16.77 -11.43
CA GLN A 37 9.28 -17.09 -10.72
C GLN A 37 10.40 -16.13 -11.14
N GLY A 38 10.52 -15.84 -12.43
CA GLY A 38 11.42 -14.82 -12.95
C GLY A 38 11.13 -13.46 -12.34
N ALA A 39 9.86 -13.03 -12.29
CA ALA A 39 9.45 -11.78 -11.67
C ALA A 39 9.85 -11.70 -10.19
N VAL A 40 9.65 -12.76 -9.42
CA VAL A 40 10.10 -12.82 -8.00
C VAL A 40 11.62 -12.66 -7.91
N SER A 41 12.37 -13.34 -8.76
CA SER A 41 13.84 -13.27 -8.77
C SER A 41 14.34 -11.85 -9.05
N GLU A 42 13.81 -11.21 -10.12
CA GLU A 42 14.19 -9.84 -10.50
C GLU A 42 13.83 -8.83 -9.42
N TRP A 43 12.59 -8.87 -8.89
CA TRP A 43 12.19 -7.94 -7.85
C TRP A 43 12.88 -8.19 -6.51
N THR A 44 13.34 -9.40 -6.19
CA THR A 44 14.05 -9.67 -4.94
C THR A 44 15.32 -8.85 -4.85
N SER A 45 16.13 -8.82 -5.91
CA SER A 45 17.38 -8.07 -5.94
C SER A 45 17.17 -6.58 -5.61
N ILE A 46 16.25 -5.94 -6.31
CA ILE A 46 16.00 -4.51 -6.15
C ILE A 46 15.19 -4.16 -4.89
N ALA A 47 14.39 -5.09 -4.39
CA ALA A 47 13.68 -4.93 -3.12
C ALA A 47 14.64 -4.96 -1.92
N GLU A 48 15.69 -5.80 -2.00
CA GLU A 48 16.77 -5.83 -1.01
C GLU A 48 17.60 -4.54 -1.03
N GLU A 49 17.73 -3.89 -2.19
CA GLU A 49 18.35 -2.58 -2.35
C GLU A 49 17.43 -1.43 -1.87
N GLY A 50 16.17 -1.71 -1.56
CA GLY A 50 15.24 -0.77 -0.96
C GLY A 50 14.17 -0.20 -1.89
N ASP A 51 13.99 -0.68 -3.13
CA ASP A 51 12.92 -0.21 -4.01
C ASP A 51 11.53 -0.56 -3.44
N ALA A 52 10.77 0.46 -3.05
CA ALA A 52 9.47 0.30 -2.42
C ALA A 52 8.42 -0.38 -3.31
N ARG A 53 8.53 -0.23 -4.63
CA ARG A 53 7.61 -0.85 -5.62
C ARG A 53 7.87 -2.35 -5.70
N ALA A 54 9.16 -2.74 -5.76
CA ALA A 54 9.54 -4.13 -5.77
C ALA A 54 9.19 -4.84 -4.46
N GLN A 55 9.41 -4.17 -3.32
CA GLN A 55 8.98 -4.66 -2.00
C GLN A 55 7.46 -4.87 -1.97
N TYR A 56 6.67 -3.94 -2.48
CA TYR A 56 5.22 -4.11 -2.60
C TYR A 56 4.86 -5.31 -3.48
N ASN A 57 5.48 -5.45 -4.64
CA ASN A 57 5.22 -6.56 -5.56
C ASN A 57 5.56 -7.91 -4.93
N LEU A 58 6.69 -8.02 -4.23
CA LEU A 58 7.04 -9.24 -3.49
C LEU A 58 6.02 -9.55 -2.38
N GLY A 59 5.58 -8.52 -1.65
CA GLY A 59 4.51 -8.68 -0.67
C GLY A 59 3.25 -9.25 -1.31
N TRP A 60 2.86 -8.74 -2.47
CA TRP A 60 1.71 -9.24 -3.23
C TRP A 60 1.92 -10.67 -3.76
N MET A 61 3.11 -10.98 -4.29
CA MET A 61 3.45 -12.32 -4.78
C MET A 61 3.37 -13.36 -3.67
N ASN A 62 3.94 -13.06 -2.48
CA ASN A 62 3.87 -13.93 -1.32
C ASN A 62 2.42 -14.06 -0.79
N ALA A 63 1.68 -12.97 -0.72
CA ALA A 63 0.28 -13.00 -0.25
C ALA A 63 -0.63 -13.87 -1.13
N ASN A 64 -0.34 -13.95 -2.44
CA ASN A 64 -1.16 -14.67 -3.41
C ASN A 64 -0.56 -16.01 -3.90
N GLY A 65 0.62 -16.38 -3.44
CA GLY A 65 1.31 -17.59 -3.89
C GLY A 65 1.64 -17.55 -5.38
N LYS A 66 2.06 -16.39 -5.89
CA LYS A 66 2.42 -16.21 -7.30
C LYS A 66 3.94 -16.24 -7.48
N GLY A 67 4.44 -17.25 -8.20
CA GLY A 67 5.87 -17.47 -8.40
C GLY A 67 6.62 -17.96 -7.16
N THR A 68 5.94 -18.06 -6.02
CA THR A 68 6.42 -18.58 -4.75
C THR A 68 5.28 -19.31 -4.02
N ALA A 69 5.58 -20.07 -2.97
CA ALA A 69 4.54 -20.56 -2.08
C ALA A 69 3.86 -19.37 -1.37
N GLN A 70 2.55 -19.49 -1.13
CA GLN A 70 1.84 -18.46 -0.36
C GLN A 70 2.42 -18.37 1.06
N ASP A 71 2.86 -17.18 1.43
CA ASP A 71 3.34 -16.87 2.78
C ASP A 71 2.88 -15.46 3.20
N LEU A 72 1.96 -15.43 4.17
CA LEU A 72 1.42 -14.15 4.66
C LEU A 72 2.37 -13.45 5.65
N TYR A 73 3.30 -14.18 6.29
CA TYR A 73 4.32 -13.58 7.15
C TYR A 73 5.34 -12.82 6.30
N ASP A 74 5.85 -13.46 5.25
CA ASP A 74 6.75 -12.82 4.29
C ASP A 74 6.05 -11.62 3.60
N ALA A 75 4.77 -11.77 3.27
CA ALA A 75 3.98 -10.68 2.70
C ALA A 75 3.94 -9.46 3.64
N VAL A 76 3.71 -9.67 4.94
CA VAL A 76 3.72 -8.60 5.94
C VAL A 76 5.09 -7.94 6.02
N GLU A 77 6.19 -8.70 6.01
CA GLU A 77 7.53 -8.13 6.06
C GLU A 77 7.81 -7.22 4.87
N TRP A 78 7.50 -7.68 3.66
CA TRP A 78 7.72 -6.89 2.45
C TRP A 78 6.79 -5.68 2.37
N TYR A 79 5.50 -5.84 2.69
CA TYR A 79 4.59 -4.69 2.76
C TYR A 79 5.01 -3.67 3.81
N THR A 80 5.56 -4.11 4.96
CA THR A 80 6.04 -3.18 5.99
C THR A 80 7.18 -2.34 5.47
N LYS A 81 8.19 -2.96 4.83
CA LYS A 81 9.32 -2.23 4.23
C LYS A 81 8.86 -1.19 3.20
N SER A 82 7.91 -1.56 2.35
CA SER A 82 7.34 -0.68 1.33
C SER A 82 6.47 0.44 1.94
N ALA A 83 5.61 0.10 2.92
CA ALA A 83 4.72 1.03 3.59
C ALA A 83 5.46 2.08 4.43
N ASP A 84 6.57 1.70 5.06
CA ASP A 84 7.43 2.62 5.81
C ASP A 84 8.10 3.66 4.91
N GLN A 85 8.27 3.35 3.63
CA GLN A 85 8.71 4.29 2.60
C GLN A 85 7.58 5.16 2.02
N GLY A 86 6.36 4.98 2.50
CA GLY A 86 5.20 5.76 2.06
C GLY A 86 4.45 5.17 0.86
N TYR A 87 4.78 3.96 0.40
CA TYR A 87 4.08 3.38 -0.75
C TYR A 87 2.61 3.07 -0.39
N VAL A 88 1.70 3.81 -1.01
CA VAL A 88 0.29 3.88 -0.61
C VAL A 88 -0.42 2.51 -0.64
N HIS A 89 -0.21 1.73 -1.69
CA HIS A 89 -0.85 0.42 -1.81
C HIS A 89 -0.32 -0.60 -0.77
N ALA A 90 0.95 -0.47 -0.36
CA ALA A 90 1.50 -1.29 0.72
C ALA A 90 0.89 -0.91 2.08
N GLN A 91 0.71 0.39 2.34
CA GLN A 91 0.03 0.87 3.55
C GLN A 91 -1.40 0.35 3.64
N TYR A 92 -2.17 0.41 2.55
CA TYR A 92 -3.51 -0.15 2.49
C TYR A 92 -3.53 -1.66 2.74
N ASN A 93 -2.67 -2.42 2.05
CA ASN A 93 -2.61 -3.87 2.21
C ASN A 93 -2.18 -4.27 3.63
N LEU A 94 -1.19 -3.60 4.18
CA LEU A 94 -0.74 -3.83 5.56
C LEU A 94 -1.85 -3.53 6.57
N GLY A 95 -2.60 -2.46 6.38
CA GLY A 95 -3.80 -2.14 7.16
C GLY A 95 -4.82 -3.30 7.15
N ASN A 96 -5.09 -3.88 5.97
CA ASN A 96 -5.99 -5.03 5.85
C ASN A 96 -5.45 -6.29 6.56
N LEU A 97 -4.14 -6.57 6.48
CA LEU A 97 -3.54 -7.72 7.15
C LEU A 97 -3.65 -7.58 8.67
N TYR A 98 -3.38 -6.41 9.24
CA TYR A 98 -3.58 -6.15 10.67
C TYR A 98 -5.05 -6.22 11.09
N LEU A 99 -5.97 -5.69 10.26
CA LEU A 99 -7.41 -5.71 10.57
C LEU A 99 -7.97 -7.15 10.62
N ARG A 100 -7.43 -8.04 9.79
CA ARG A 100 -7.90 -9.43 9.67
C ARG A 100 -7.06 -10.44 10.45
N GLY A 101 -5.93 -10.03 11.03
CA GLY A 101 -4.99 -10.95 11.68
C GLY A 101 -4.38 -11.96 10.71
N GLN A 102 -4.10 -11.55 9.48
CA GLN A 102 -3.54 -12.42 8.44
C GLN A 102 -2.02 -12.23 8.33
N GLY A 103 -1.24 -13.27 8.65
CA GLY A 103 0.22 -13.21 8.73
C GLY A 103 0.76 -12.40 9.93
N VAL A 104 -0.12 -11.79 10.71
CA VAL A 104 0.18 -11.04 11.94
C VAL A 104 -0.91 -11.25 12.97
N THR A 105 -0.62 -10.95 14.23
CA THR A 105 -1.68 -10.83 15.25
C THR A 105 -2.59 -9.66 14.89
N GLN A 106 -3.91 -9.88 14.92
CA GLN A 106 -4.90 -8.84 14.67
C GLN A 106 -4.64 -7.62 15.58
N ASN A 107 -4.64 -6.43 14.97
CA ASN A 107 -4.44 -5.18 15.69
C ASN A 107 -5.17 -4.02 14.98
N ASP A 108 -6.37 -3.73 15.47
CA ASP A 108 -7.23 -2.70 14.88
C ASP A 108 -6.60 -1.30 14.97
N LYS A 109 -5.78 -1.02 16.01
CA LYS A 109 -5.09 0.28 16.14
C LYS A 109 -3.99 0.44 15.10
N LEU A 110 -3.22 -0.62 14.82
CA LEU A 110 -2.22 -0.59 13.75
C LEU A 110 -2.90 -0.52 12.38
N ALA A 111 -3.97 -1.29 12.15
CA ALA A 111 -4.75 -1.19 10.92
C ALA A 111 -5.24 0.23 10.68
N PHE A 112 -5.84 0.86 11.71
CA PHE A 112 -6.30 2.24 11.67
C PHE A 112 -5.17 3.21 11.30
N SER A 113 -3.99 3.08 11.93
CA SER A 113 -2.86 3.96 11.65
C SER A 113 -2.34 3.83 10.20
N TRP A 114 -2.36 2.63 9.65
CA TRP A 114 -1.96 2.42 8.25
C TRP A 114 -3.00 2.95 7.27
N PHE A 115 -4.29 2.76 7.57
CA PHE A 115 -5.35 3.34 6.73
C PHE A 115 -5.34 4.86 6.75
N ILE A 116 -5.01 5.53 7.87
CA ILE A 116 -4.81 6.99 7.89
C ILE A 116 -3.75 7.39 6.87
N LYS A 117 -2.56 6.78 6.92
CA LYS A 117 -1.46 7.10 6.02
C LYS A 117 -1.83 6.94 4.53
N ALA A 118 -2.55 5.86 4.20
CA ALA A 118 -3.00 5.63 2.82
C ALA A 118 -4.14 6.60 2.41
N ALA A 119 -5.10 6.84 3.30
CA ALA A 119 -6.23 7.74 3.06
C ALA A 119 -5.80 9.19 2.85
N GLU A 120 -4.81 9.67 3.62
CA GLU A 120 -4.20 11.01 3.46
C GLU A 120 -3.50 11.17 2.10
N GLN A 121 -3.06 10.07 1.48
CA GLN A 121 -2.53 10.05 0.13
C GLN A 121 -3.60 9.88 -0.98
N GLY A 122 -4.87 9.85 -0.60
CA GLY A 122 -5.99 9.77 -1.53
C GLY A 122 -6.41 8.35 -1.94
N ASP A 123 -5.94 7.31 -1.23
CA ASP A 123 -6.37 5.93 -1.50
C ASP A 123 -7.85 5.75 -1.13
N ALA A 124 -8.71 5.60 -2.12
CA ALA A 124 -10.16 5.51 -1.92
C ALA A 124 -10.59 4.32 -1.05
N PRO A 125 -10.05 3.10 -1.27
CA PRO A 125 -10.33 1.97 -0.37
C PRO A 125 -9.94 2.25 1.08
N ALA A 126 -8.82 2.93 1.33
CA ALA A 126 -8.41 3.30 2.69
C ALA A 126 -9.31 4.37 3.29
N GLN A 127 -9.72 5.39 2.52
CA GLN A 127 -10.68 6.42 2.94
C GLN A 127 -12.02 5.79 3.37
N TYR A 128 -12.54 4.86 2.57
CA TYR A 128 -13.74 4.12 2.88
C TYR A 128 -13.59 3.29 4.18
N ASN A 129 -12.48 2.53 4.30
CA ASN A 129 -12.24 1.73 5.49
C ASN A 129 -12.08 2.60 6.74
N LEU A 130 -11.35 3.70 6.64
CA LEU A 130 -11.14 4.65 7.73
C LEU A 130 -12.45 5.28 8.21
N GLY A 131 -13.32 5.69 7.29
CA GLY A 131 -14.64 6.20 7.60
C GLY A 131 -15.49 5.18 8.36
N ARG A 132 -15.47 3.93 7.92
CA ARG A 132 -16.16 2.83 8.64
C ARG A 132 -15.56 2.56 10.02
N MET A 133 -14.25 2.61 10.17
CA MET A 133 -13.58 2.40 11.46
C MET A 133 -14.00 3.48 12.45
N TYR A 134 -14.11 4.75 12.04
CA TYR A 134 -14.67 5.83 12.89
C TYR A 134 -16.14 5.63 13.24
N LEU A 135 -16.98 5.12 12.33
CA LEU A 135 -18.39 4.79 12.62
C LEU A 135 -18.54 3.70 13.68
N LEU A 136 -17.71 2.68 13.59
CA LEU A 136 -17.80 1.50 14.44
C LEU A 136 -17.01 1.64 15.75
N GLY A 137 -16.04 2.55 15.81
CA GLY A 137 -15.10 2.65 16.92
C GLY A 137 -14.05 1.54 16.88
N THR A 138 -13.64 1.11 15.68
CA THR A 138 -12.63 0.06 15.48
C THR A 138 -11.26 0.70 15.38
N GLY A 139 -10.36 0.39 16.29
CA GLY A 139 -8.99 0.94 16.32
C GLY A 139 -8.87 2.39 16.83
N ALA A 140 -9.99 3.14 16.89
CA ALA A 140 -10.11 4.49 17.45
C ALA A 140 -11.48 4.68 18.06
N ASP A 141 -11.67 5.74 18.82
CA ASP A 141 -12.98 6.11 19.35
C ASP A 141 -13.95 6.48 18.22
N LYS A 142 -15.24 6.19 18.43
CA LYS A 142 -16.28 6.58 17.48
C LYS A 142 -16.28 8.08 17.26
N ASN A 143 -16.25 8.47 15.99
CA ASN A 143 -16.31 9.87 15.59
C ASN A 143 -17.10 10.03 14.28
N THR A 144 -18.37 10.41 14.38
CA THR A 144 -19.23 10.55 13.21
C THR A 144 -18.79 11.69 12.28
N LEU A 145 -18.16 12.73 12.79
CA LEU A 145 -17.66 13.85 11.97
C LEU A 145 -16.49 13.38 11.09
N GLU A 146 -15.52 12.67 11.67
CA GLU A 146 -14.42 12.07 10.92
C GLU A 146 -14.93 11.01 9.93
N ALA A 147 -15.87 10.17 10.37
CA ALA A 147 -16.47 9.18 9.48
C ALA A 147 -17.11 9.84 8.26
N ARG A 148 -17.92 10.90 8.47
CA ARG A 148 -18.53 11.68 7.39
C ARG A 148 -17.49 12.28 6.45
N PHE A 149 -16.41 12.84 7.00
CA PHE A 149 -15.34 13.42 6.20
C PHE A 149 -14.71 12.37 5.28
N TRP A 150 -14.28 11.24 5.84
CA TRP A 150 -13.59 10.21 5.07
C TRP A 150 -14.49 9.46 4.07
N ILE A 151 -15.75 9.17 4.44
CA ILE A 151 -16.72 8.59 3.48
C ILE A 151 -16.99 9.56 2.34
N LYS A 152 -17.09 10.87 2.63
CA LYS A 152 -17.24 11.89 1.57
C LYS A 152 -16.04 11.91 0.63
N GLN A 153 -14.81 11.83 1.14
CA GLN A 153 -13.61 11.75 0.31
C GLN A 153 -13.65 10.51 -0.60
N ALA A 154 -14.09 9.36 -0.08
CA ALA A 154 -14.24 8.14 -0.87
C ALA A 154 -15.33 8.27 -1.95
N LEU A 155 -16.41 9.03 -1.70
CA LEU A 155 -17.47 9.33 -2.69
C LEU A 155 -16.99 10.24 -3.83
N GLU A 156 -16.05 11.14 -3.53
CA GLU A 156 -15.48 12.09 -4.51
C GLU A 156 -14.34 11.46 -5.34
N ASN A 157 -14.04 10.17 -5.13
CA ASN A 157 -13.01 9.45 -5.84
C ASN A 157 -13.52 8.92 -7.21
N ASN A 158 -12.57 8.52 -8.09
CA ASN A 158 -12.87 7.96 -9.40
C ASN A 158 -13.04 6.43 -9.41
N ASP A 159 -12.90 5.75 -8.26
CA ASP A 159 -13.11 4.31 -8.11
C ASP A 159 -14.62 4.02 -7.96
N GLU A 160 -15.27 3.64 -9.07
CA GLU A 160 -16.72 3.41 -9.11
C GLU A 160 -17.19 2.37 -8.07
N TYR A 161 -16.40 1.32 -7.83
CA TYR A 161 -16.74 0.29 -6.84
C TYR A 161 -16.73 0.87 -5.42
N ILE A 162 -15.71 1.65 -5.08
CA ILE A 162 -15.61 2.31 -3.76
C ILE A 162 -16.71 3.35 -3.59
N VAL A 163 -17.02 4.12 -4.64
CA VAL A 163 -18.13 5.11 -4.62
C VAL A 163 -19.45 4.42 -4.29
N ILE A 164 -19.76 3.28 -4.88
CA ILE A 164 -21.00 2.53 -4.57
C ILE A 164 -21.03 2.10 -3.10
N LEU A 165 -19.92 1.55 -2.57
CA LEU A 165 -19.83 1.13 -1.17
C LEU A 165 -19.93 2.32 -0.20
N ALA A 166 -19.28 3.43 -0.54
CA ALA A 166 -19.31 4.64 0.26
C ALA A 166 -20.71 5.28 0.27
N GLN A 167 -21.43 5.26 -0.86
CA GLN A 167 -22.80 5.74 -0.94
C GLN A 167 -23.73 4.93 -0.04
N GLN A 168 -23.61 3.61 -0.04
CA GLN A 168 -24.40 2.77 0.85
C GLN A 168 -24.17 3.13 2.33
N VAL A 169 -22.90 3.29 2.74
CA VAL A 169 -22.59 3.71 4.12
C VAL A 169 -23.12 5.11 4.43
N TRP A 170 -23.02 6.04 3.47
CA TRP A 170 -23.55 7.40 3.62
C TRP A 170 -25.04 7.41 3.88
N ASP A 171 -25.80 6.62 3.15
CA ASP A 171 -27.26 6.52 3.26
C ASP A 171 -27.67 5.78 4.55
N ASP A 172 -27.04 4.62 4.84
CA ASP A 172 -27.35 3.78 6.00
C ASP A 172 -27.13 4.53 7.34
N TYR A 173 -26.11 5.37 7.39
CA TYR A 173 -25.78 6.16 8.61
C TYR A 173 -26.28 7.59 8.55
N THR A 174 -27.10 7.95 7.55
CA THR A 174 -27.66 9.30 7.36
C THR A 174 -26.61 10.41 7.44
N LEU A 175 -25.42 10.15 6.90
CA LEU A 175 -24.29 11.08 6.98
C LEU A 175 -24.52 12.38 6.19
N GLY A 176 -25.53 12.43 5.32
CA GLY A 176 -25.94 13.59 4.54
C GLY A 176 -26.99 14.49 5.20
N GLY A 177 -27.55 14.07 6.31
CA GLY A 177 -28.64 14.77 6.98
C GLY A 177 -28.17 15.82 7.99
N TRP A 178 -27.86 17.01 7.54
CA TRP A 178 -27.92 18.30 8.30
C TRP A 178 -28.11 19.44 7.31
#